data_ff2420e11618b18bf137fad4d0a78157
#
_entry.id   ff2420e11618b18bf137fad4d0a78157
#
_cell.length_a   1.000
_cell.length_b   1.000
_cell.length_c   1.000
_cell.angle_alpha   90.00
_cell.angle_beta   90.00
_cell.angle_gamma   90.00
#
_symmetry.space_group_name_H-M   'P 1'
#
loop_
_entity.id
_entity.type
_entity.pdbx_description
1 polymer ?
#
loop_
_entity_poly.entity_id
_entity_poly.type
_entity_poly.pdbx_seq_one_letter_code
_entity_poly.pdbx_strand_id
1 'polypeptide(L)'
;MYQHTRLSRNNDSFFQKFKNFDYLLLVCILLLGFISLATMYSTDGGKVLFHTKSHFVKLVFFTIMMIVISFINIKFWFSIGYLTYLLVIILLIWTYLFGITSSGSQRWINLYFINLQPSELMKIFIILCLSKYFHRMRLENVNSIYTILTSL
;
A
#
# COMPACT_ATOMS: atom_id res chain seq x y z
N MET A 1 4.38 28.54 -20.99
CA MET A 1 4.42 29.19 -19.67
C MET A 1 3.53 28.42 -18.72
N TYR A 2 3.94 27.18 -18.36
CA TYR A 2 3.22 26.35 -17.35
C TYR A 2 3.80 26.72 -16.00
N GLN A 3 3.00 27.41 -15.21
CA GLN A 3 3.34 27.77 -13.85
C GLN A 3 3.61 26.49 -13.06
N HIS A 4 4.76 26.44 -12.42
CA HIS A 4 5.04 25.60 -11.26
C HIS A 4 3.91 25.79 -10.25
N THR A 5 2.87 24.99 -10.33
CA THR A 5 1.93 24.81 -9.24
C THR A 5 2.73 24.15 -8.13
N ARG A 6 3.26 25.01 -7.31
CA ARG A 6 4.04 24.70 -6.12
C ARG A 6 3.37 23.60 -5.35
N LEU A 7 4.08 22.50 -5.21
CA LEU A 7 3.91 21.57 -4.08
C LEU A 7 4.29 22.29 -2.76
N SER A 8 3.75 23.50 -2.60
CA SER A 8 3.90 24.36 -1.41
C SER A 8 2.78 24.06 -0.41
N ARG A 9 2.39 22.79 -0.27
CA ARG A 9 1.45 22.40 0.79
C ARG A 9 2.21 21.84 1.98
N ASN A 10 3.18 22.61 2.46
CA ASN A 10 4.11 22.15 3.49
C ASN A 10 3.62 22.36 4.93
N ASN A 11 2.50 23.08 5.13
CA ASN A 11 1.93 23.33 6.46
C ASN A 11 0.41 23.26 6.43
N ASP A 12 -0.17 22.28 5.75
CA ASP A 12 -1.59 22.03 5.95
C ASP A 12 -1.78 21.67 7.42
N SER A 13 -2.47 22.54 8.14
CA SER A 13 -2.90 22.28 9.49
C SER A 13 -3.61 20.93 9.54
N PHE A 14 -3.49 20.20 10.65
CA PHE A 14 -4.15 18.91 10.86
C PHE A 14 -5.65 18.97 10.47
N PHE A 15 -6.31 20.09 10.76
CA PHE A 15 -7.69 20.36 10.34
C PHE A 15 -7.90 20.41 8.83
N GLN A 16 -6.94 20.94 8.06
CA GLN A 16 -7.05 20.97 6.59
C GLN A 16 -6.88 19.58 6.00
N LYS A 17 -6.00 18.75 6.55
CA LYS A 17 -5.85 17.35 6.14
C LYS A 17 -7.12 16.55 6.42
N PHE A 18 -7.76 16.79 7.55
CA PHE A 18 -9.01 16.14 7.93
C PHE A 18 -10.17 16.57 7.01
N LYS A 19 -10.22 17.84 6.62
CA LYS A 19 -11.24 18.35 5.69
C LYS A 19 -11.06 17.80 4.26
N ASN A 20 -9.80 17.56 3.86
CA ASN A 20 -9.45 17.03 2.53
C ASN A 20 -9.43 15.49 2.49
N PHE A 21 -9.82 14.83 3.56
CA PHE A 21 -9.89 13.38 3.63
C PHE A 21 -11.07 12.87 2.78
N ASP A 22 -10.83 11.84 1.98
CA ASP A 22 -11.86 11.25 1.12
C ASP A 22 -12.75 10.30 1.95
N TYR A 23 -13.83 10.89 2.50
CA TYR A 23 -14.80 10.14 3.30
C TYR A 23 -15.60 9.14 2.46
N LEU A 24 -15.79 9.41 1.15
CA LEU A 24 -16.50 8.50 0.25
C LEU A 24 -15.72 7.18 0.13
N LEU A 25 -14.42 7.27 -0.10
CA LEU A 25 -13.54 6.11 -0.18
C LEU A 25 -13.54 5.31 1.13
N LEU A 26 -13.48 6.01 2.27
CA LEU A 26 -13.55 5.36 3.58
C LEU A 26 -14.86 4.58 3.74
N VAL A 27 -16.00 5.19 3.42
CA VAL A 27 -17.32 4.55 3.51
C VAL A 27 -17.39 3.32 2.60
N CYS A 28 -16.89 3.41 1.37
CA CYS A 28 -16.85 2.26 0.46
C CYS A 28 -16.02 1.11 1.03
N ILE A 29 -14.85 1.39 1.62
CA ILE A 29 -14.01 0.36 2.24
C ILE A 29 -14.71 -0.29 3.43
N LEU A 30 -15.37 0.51 4.28
CA LEU A 30 -16.12 -0.01 5.42
C LEU A 30 -17.31 -0.87 5.00
N LEU A 31 -18.03 -0.47 3.94
CA LEU A 31 -19.13 -1.27 3.38
C LEU A 31 -18.63 -2.63 2.85
N LEU A 32 -17.54 -2.63 2.09
CA LEU A 32 -16.92 -3.88 1.62
C LEU A 32 -16.44 -4.74 2.78
N GLY A 33 -15.86 -4.12 3.81
CA GLY A 33 -15.45 -4.81 5.04
C GLY A 33 -16.63 -5.44 5.77
N PHE A 34 -17.76 -4.74 5.84
CA PHE A 34 -18.98 -5.26 6.46
C PHE A 34 -19.56 -6.45 5.68
N ILE A 35 -19.61 -6.36 4.35
CA ILE A 35 -20.04 -7.47 3.47
C ILE A 35 -19.12 -8.68 3.69
N SER A 36 -17.81 -8.47 3.76
CA SER A 36 -16.83 -9.53 4.00
C SER A 36 -17.04 -10.19 5.38
N LEU A 37 -17.35 -9.41 6.42
CA LEU A 37 -17.69 -9.96 7.74
C LEU A 37 -18.97 -10.77 7.72
N ALA A 38 -20.00 -10.30 7.01
CA ALA A 38 -21.28 -11.01 6.88
C ALA A 38 -21.09 -12.36 6.18
N THR A 39 -20.26 -12.42 5.13
CA THR A 39 -19.95 -13.68 4.44
C THR A 39 -19.18 -14.64 5.33
N MET A 40 -18.17 -14.14 6.09
CA MET A 40 -17.45 -14.98 7.06
C MET A 40 -18.35 -15.51 8.17
N TYR A 41 -19.24 -14.69 8.70
CA TYR A 41 -20.22 -15.09 9.70
C TYR A 41 -21.15 -16.19 9.16
N SER A 42 -21.57 -16.08 7.90
CA SER A 42 -22.38 -17.11 7.23
C SER A 42 -21.63 -18.43 7.05
N THR A 43 -20.35 -18.38 6.67
CA THR A 43 -19.51 -19.59 6.52
C THR A 43 -19.20 -20.25 7.85
N ASP A 44 -19.15 -19.51 8.95
CA ASP A 44 -18.98 -20.03 10.31
C ASP A 44 -20.29 -20.62 10.89
N GLY A 45 -21.34 -20.76 10.06
CA GLY A 45 -22.64 -21.34 10.47
C GLY A 45 -23.46 -20.45 11.40
N GLY A 46 -23.37 -19.11 11.25
CA GLY A 46 -24.12 -18.15 12.07
C GLY A 46 -23.57 -18.00 13.50
N LYS A 47 -22.35 -18.44 13.78
CA LYS A 47 -21.68 -18.28 15.07
C LYS A 47 -20.43 -17.45 14.89
N VAL A 48 -20.12 -16.60 15.87
CA VAL A 48 -18.86 -15.83 15.87
C VAL A 48 -17.71 -16.74 16.30
N LEU A 49 -17.17 -17.50 15.34
CA LEU A 49 -16.03 -18.39 15.55
C LEU A 49 -14.70 -17.64 15.38
N PHE A 50 -13.60 -18.39 15.53
CA PHE A 50 -12.26 -17.85 15.44
C PHE A 50 -11.98 -17.09 14.12
N HIS A 51 -12.50 -17.58 12.99
CA HIS A 51 -12.28 -16.98 11.69
C HIS A 51 -12.96 -15.61 11.57
N THR A 52 -14.23 -15.49 11.93
CA THR A 52 -14.97 -14.22 11.95
C THR A 52 -14.32 -13.19 12.88
N LYS A 53 -13.92 -13.64 14.11
CA LYS A 53 -13.26 -12.76 15.08
C LYS A 53 -11.90 -12.26 14.58
N SER A 54 -11.08 -13.17 14.03
CA SER A 54 -9.78 -12.83 13.46
C SER A 54 -9.90 -11.84 12.30
N HIS A 55 -10.90 -12.04 11.43
CA HIS A 55 -11.16 -11.12 10.31
C HIS A 55 -11.57 -9.74 10.80
N PHE A 56 -12.44 -9.65 11.79
CA PHE A 56 -12.87 -8.37 12.38
C PHE A 56 -11.67 -7.59 12.95
N VAL A 57 -10.82 -8.25 13.74
CA VAL A 57 -9.63 -7.62 14.33
C VAL A 57 -8.69 -7.10 13.23
N LYS A 58 -8.46 -7.88 12.17
CA LYS A 58 -7.63 -7.47 11.03
C LYS A 58 -8.24 -6.28 10.30
N LEU A 59 -9.56 -6.29 10.07
CA LEU A 59 -10.25 -5.19 9.41
C LEU A 59 -10.10 -3.88 10.19
N VAL A 60 -10.34 -3.91 11.50
CA VAL A 60 -10.18 -2.73 12.36
C VAL A 60 -8.72 -2.25 12.35
N PHE A 61 -7.77 -3.16 12.51
CA PHE A 61 -6.34 -2.84 12.51
C PHE A 61 -5.89 -2.17 11.21
N PHE A 62 -6.25 -2.75 10.05
CA PHE A 62 -5.86 -2.19 8.76
C PHE A 62 -6.58 -0.89 8.43
N THR A 63 -7.82 -0.71 8.88
CA THR A 63 -8.55 0.57 8.73
C THR A 63 -7.86 1.68 9.53
N ILE A 64 -7.47 1.41 10.77
CA ILE A 64 -6.70 2.38 11.58
C ILE A 64 -5.36 2.68 10.91
N MET A 65 -4.64 1.66 10.46
CA MET A 65 -3.36 1.83 9.76
C MET A 65 -3.52 2.68 8.49
N MET A 66 -4.57 2.47 7.70
CA MET A 66 -4.90 3.27 6.52
C MET A 66 -5.09 4.76 6.88
N ILE A 67 -5.86 5.03 7.94
CA ILE A 67 -6.08 6.40 8.42
C ILE A 67 -4.75 7.03 8.84
N VAL A 68 -3.93 6.35 9.61
CA VAL A 68 -2.61 6.85 10.05
C VAL A 68 -1.72 7.16 8.84
N ILE A 69 -1.64 6.25 7.87
CA ILE A 69 -0.85 6.43 6.65
C ILE A 69 -1.33 7.65 5.84
N SER A 70 -2.65 7.88 5.78
CA SER A 70 -3.24 9.00 5.06
C SER A 70 -2.80 10.38 5.60
N PHE A 71 -2.46 10.47 6.90
CA PHE A 71 -1.95 11.71 7.49
C PHE A 71 -0.44 11.93 7.28
N ILE A 72 0.30 10.92 6.82
CA ILE A 72 1.73 11.04 6.54
C ILE A 72 1.93 11.88 5.28
N ASN A 73 2.91 12.79 5.32
CA ASN A 73 3.21 13.66 4.19
C ASN A 73 3.76 12.85 3.00
N ILE A 74 3.25 13.13 1.81
CA ILE A 74 3.72 12.48 0.57
C ILE A 74 5.23 12.61 0.35
N LYS A 75 5.84 13.72 0.81
CA LYS A 75 7.29 13.94 0.72
C LYS A 75 8.08 12.89 1.48
N PHE A 76 7.56 12.39 2.60
CA PHE A 76 8.18 11.32 3.36
C PHE A 76 8.25 10.05 2.51
N TRP A 77 7.13 9.67 1.87
CA TRP A 77 7.08 8.51 0.98
C TRP A 77 8.03 8.64 -0.21
N PHE A 78 8.11 9.84 -0.81
CA PHE A 78 9.09 10.10 -1.86
C PHE A 78 10.53 10.00 -1.36
N SER A 79 10.82 10.43 -0.13
CA SER A 79 12.17 10.34 0.44
C SER A 79 12.65 8.91 0.54
N ILE A 80 11.81 8.01 1.07
CA ILE A 80 12.16 6.62 1.33
C ILE A 80 11.90 5.66 0.15
N GLY A 81 11.31 6.15 -0.97
CA GLY A 81 10.86 5.31 -2.08
C GLY A 81 11.91 4.33 -2.63
N TYR A 82 13.16 4.75 -2.80
CA TYR A 82 14.23 3.85 -3.27
C TYR A 82 14.65 2.84 -2.20
N LEU A 83 14.68 3.28 -0.93
CA LEU A 83 15.05 2.41 0.19
C LEU A 83 14.03 1.30 0.39
N THR A 84 12.75 1.65 0.36
CA THR A 84 11.64 0.69 0.50
C THR A 84 11.59 -0.29 -0.66
N TYR A 85 11.86 0.17 -1.88
CA TYR A 85 11.95 -0.70 -3.06
C TYR A 85 13.07 -1.73 -2.91
N LEU A 86 14.28 -1.29 -2.50
CA LEU A 86 15.41 -2.17 -2.24
C LEU A 86 15.08 -3.20 -1.14
N LEU A 87 14.44 -2.75 -0.05
CA LEU A 87 14.05 -3.62 1.05
C LEU A 87 13.08 -4.71 0.59
N VAL A 88 12.10 -4.37 -0.25
CA VAL A 88 11.14 -5.37 -0.76
C VAL A 88 11.81 -6.34 -1.72
N ILE A 89 12.81 -5.93 -2.52
CA ILE A 89 13.61 -6.86 -3.33
C ILE A 89 14.31 -7.89 -2.41
N ILE A 90 14.92 -7.44 -1.33
CA ILE A 90 15.56 -8.34 -0.36
C ILE A 90 14.51 -9.30 0.23
N LEU A 91 13.31 -8.82 0.58
CA LEU A 91 12.22 -9.67 1.06
C LEU A 91 11.75 -10.70 0.01
N LEU A 92 11.73 -10.33 -1.27
CA LEU A 92 11.39 -11.27 -2.35
C LEU A 92 12.45 -12.38 -2.47
N ILE A 93 13.73 -12.03 -2.42
CA ILE A 93 14.84 -13.00 -2.43
C ILE A 93 14.74 -13.91 -1.20
N TRP A 94 14.48 -13.33 -0.04
CA TRP A 94 14.28 -14.09 1.20
C TRP A 94 13.12 -15.09 1.08
N THR A 95 11.99 -14.63 0.50
CA THR A 95 10.80 -15.49 0.30
C THR A 95 11.09 -16.63 -0.67
N TYR A 96 11.89 -16.37 -1.70
CA TYR A 96 12.31 -17.39 -2.65
C TYR A 96 13.16 -18.49 -1.99
N LEU A 97 14.02 -18.12 -1.03
CA LEU A 97 14.90 -19.07 -0.33
C LEU A 97 14.22 -19.78 0.84
N PHE A 98 13.40 -19.07 1.62
CA PHE A 98 12.86 -19.51 2.91
C PHE A 98 11.34 -19.41 3.04
N GLY A 99 10.63 -19.07 1.97
CA GLY A 99 9.18 -18.87 2.00
C GLY A 99 8.42 -20.17 2.23
N ILE A 100 7.20 -20.03 2.75
CA ILE A 100 6.28 -21.14 2.93
C ILE A 100 5.62 -21.47 1.60
N THR A 101 5.62 -22.76 1.26
CA THR A 101 4.92 -23.28 0.09
C THR A 101 3.42 -23.32 0.37
N SER A 102 2.66 -22.57 -0.42
CA SER A 102 1.20 -22.68 -0.46
C SER A 102 0.78 -22.92 -1.90
N SER A 103 -0.01 -23.96 -2.13
CA SER A 103 -0.49 -24.34 -3.47
C SER A 103 0.65 -24.52 -4.50
N GLY A 104 1.76 -25.13 -4.07
CA GLY A 104 2.88 -25.46 -4.98
C GLY A 104 3.87 -24.34 -5.27
N SER A 105 3.76 -23.16 -4.63
CA SER A 105 4.71 -22.08 -4.81
C SER A 105 5.08 -21.39 -3.49
N GLN A 106 6.35 -21.02 -3.36
CA GLN A 106 6.89 -20.29 -2.20
C GLN A 106 6.64 -18.79 -2.38
N ARG A 107 5.58 -18.26 -1.75
CA ARG A 107 5.18 -16.85 -1.92
C ARG A 107 4.88 -16.13 -0.62
N TRP A 108 4.85 -16.84 0.51
CA TRP A 108 4.37 -16.32 1.77
C TRP A 108 5.46 -16.32 2.84
N ILE A 109 5.47 -15.25 3.64
CA ILE A 109 6.25 -15.17 4.87
C ILE A 109 5.27 -15.17 6.03
N ASN A 110 5.45 -16.07 6.98
CA ASN A 110 4.66 -16.10 8.20
C ASN A 110 5.26 -15.14 9.23
N LEU A 111 4.51 -14.13 9.59
CA LEU A 111 4.86 -13.14 10.63
C LEU A 111 4.10 -13.43 11.94
N TYR A 112 3.83 -14.69 12.26
CA TYR A 112 3.03 -15.16 13.41
C TYR A 112 1.56 -14.73 13.38
N PHE A 113 1.26 -13.46 13.13
CA PHE A 113 -0.13 -12.94 13.13
C PHE A 113 -0.71 -12.80 11.73
N ILE A 114 0.13 -12.61 10.74
CA ILE A 114 -0.27 -12.30 9.35
C ILE A 114 0.68 -13.03 8.41
N ASN A 115 0.11 -13.66 7.39
CA ASN A 115 0.88 -14.14 6.25
C ASN A 115 1.10 -12.97 5.29
N LEU A 116 2.34 -12.56 5.14
CA LEU A 116 2.73 -11.47 4.24
C LEU A 116 3.16 -12.05 2.90
N GLN A 117 2.66 -11.46 1.82
CA GLN A 117 3.10 -11.76 0.47
C GLN A 117 3.93 -10.58 -0.06
N PRO A 118 5.28 -10.67 -0.13
CA PRO A 118 6.13 -9.56 -0.53
C PRO A 118 5.87 -9.04 -1.93
N SER A 119 5.35 -9.87 -2.84
CA SER A 119 4.96 -9.42 -4.19
C SER A 119 3.83 -8.39 -4.19
N GLU A 120 2.93 -8.40 -3.21
CA GLU A 120 1.90 -7.36 -3.08
C GLU A 120 2.52 -6.01 -2.66
N LEU A 121 3.48 -6.05 -1.75
CA LEU A 121 4.23 -4.85 -1.37
C LEU A 121 5.05 -4.31 -2.56
N MET A 122 5.64 -5.19 -3.36
CA MET A 122 6.42 -4.79 -4.52
C MET A 122 5.63 -3.94 -5.50
N LYS A 123 4.36 -4.27 -5.75
CA LYS A 123 3.48 -3.48 -6.63
C LYS A 123 3.36 -2.02 -6.18
N ILE A 124 3.25 -1.80 -4.86
CA ILE A 124 3.13 -0.45 -4.29
C ILE A 124 4.46 0.29 -4.39
N PHE A 125 5.54 -0.35 -3.99
CA PHE A 125 6.84 0.31 -3.92
C PHE A 125 7.50 0.53 -5.28
N ILE A 126 7.21 -0.29 -6.30
CA ILE A 126 7.65 -0.01 -7.67
C ILE A 126 6.96 1.26 -8.22
N ILE A 127 5.67 1.45 -7.94
CA ILE A 127 4.95 2.67 -8.33
C ILE A 127 5.57 3.90 -7.67
N LEU A 128 5.89 3.83 -6.37
CA LEU A 128 6.55 4.91 -5.65
C LEU A 128 7.95 5.21 -6.20
N CYS A 129 8.72 4.18 -6.50
CA CYS A 129 10.05 4.29 -7.06
C CYS A 129 10.02 4.96 -8.44
N LEU A 130 9.16 4.49 -9.35
CA LEU A 130 8.97 5.06 -10.68
C LEU A 130 8.44 6.49 -10.61
N SER A 131 7.47 6.77 -9.75
CA SER A 131 6.95 8.13 -9.54
C SER A 131 8.06 9.09 -9.12
N LYS A 132 8.95 8.67 -8.21
CA LYS A 132 10.11 9.46 -7.79
C LYS A 132 11.11 9.66 -8.93
N TYR A 133 11.36 8.62 -9.72
CA TYR A 133 12.25 8.67 -10.87
C TYR A 133 11.74 9.68 -11.90
N PHE A 134 10.49 9.58 -12.33
CA PHE A 134 9.90 10.50 -13.32
C PHE A 134 9.73 11.92 -12.77
N HIS A 135 9.48 12.10 -11.50
CA HIS A 135 9.40 13.44 -10.89
C HIS A 135 10.74 14.21 -10.95
N ARG A 136 11.87 13.50 -10.99
CA ARG A 136 13.21 14.10 -11.11
C ARG A 136 13.62 14.40 -12.54
N MET A 137 12.94 13.81 -13.52
CA MET A 137 13.23 14.04 -14.93
C MET A 137 12.65 15.35 -15.42
N ARG A 138 13.35 16.02 -16.34
CA ARG A 138 12.78 17.14 -17.09
C ARG A 138 11.76 16.60 -18.08
N LEU A 139 10.67 17.35 -18.28
CA LEU A 139 9.58 16.99 -19.20
C LEU A 139 10.09 16.70 -20.63
N GLU A 140 11.16 17.34 -21.05
CA GLU A 140 11.79 17.15 -22.36
C GLU A 140 12.37 15.73 -22.56
N ASN A 141 12.80 15.10 -21.47
CA ASN A 141 13.43 13.77 -21.51
C ASN A 141 12.42 12.62 -21.29
N VAL A 142 11.22 12.92 -20.82
CA VAL A 142 10.21 11.88 -20.53
C VAL A 142 9.73 11.17 -21.80
N ASN A 143 9.76 11.86 -22.94
CA ASN A 143 9.30 11.31 -24.22
C ASN A 143 10.41 10.60 -25.01
N SER A 144 11.62 10.49 -24.46
CA SER A 144 12.71 9.74 -25.09
C SER A 144 12.52 8.24 -24.90
N ILE A 145 12.66 7.48 -25.98
CA ILE A 145 12.62 6.00 -25.98
C ILE A 145 13.62 5.41 -24.97
N TYR A 146 14.77 6.08 -24.80
CA TYR A 146 15.79 5.67 -23.79
C TYR A 146 15.26 5.76 -22.36
N THR A 147 14.43 6.73 -22.05
CA THR A 147 13.84 6.90 -20.72
C THR A 147 12.85 5.80 -20.39
N ILE A 148 12.07 5.37 -21.39
CA ILE A 148 11.12 4.27 -21.25
C ILE A 148 11.89 2.95 -21.08
N LEU A 149 12.95 2.76 -21.84
CA LEU A 149 13.77 1.55 -21.79
C LEU A 149 14.54 1.38 -20.47
N THR A 150 14.98 2.49 -19.86
CA THR A 150 15.70 2.48 -18.57
C THR A 150 14.77 2.35 -17.37
N SER A 151 13.45 2.51 -17.56
CA SER A 151 12.43 2.35 -16.50
C SER A 151 11.79 0.95 -16.46
N LEU A 152 12.03 0.15 -17.50
CA LEU A 152 11.64 -1.26 -17.60
C LEU A 152 12.68 -2.19 -17.00
#